data_96e52f0a6c7177c9ad92cf69d0206d40
#
_entry.id   96e52f0a6c7177c9ad92cf69d0206d40
#
_cell.length_a   1.000
_cell.length_b   1.000
_cell.length_c   1.000
_cell.angle_alpha   90.00
_cell.angle_beta   90.00
_cell.angle_gamma   90.00
#
_symmetry.space_group_name_H-M   'P 1'
#
loop_
_entity.id
_entity.type
_entity.pdbx_description
1 polymer ?
#
loop_
_entity_poly.entity_id
_entity_poly.type
_entity_poly.pdbx_seq_one_letter_code
_entity_poly.pdbx_strand_id
1 'polypeptide(L)'
;MIAGALAAWVPNTFWQSFFLTGHPVLATLWGPIVGPLVAVISFVCSVGNIPLAAVLWNGGISFGGVVAFLFADLIVLPILNIYRKYYGYKMAGFLFATFYVAMAVAALIVELIFGGFMLIPSERKARVVEASITWNYTTWLNLTFLVLAVLLIRRFLKTGGPAMLRMMNRPANHAGVHDYTR
;
A
#
# COMPACT_ATOMS: atom_id res chain seq x y z
N MET A 1 -0.45 8.63 11.03
CA MET A 1 -0.97 9.97 10.73
C MET A 1 -1.93 9.98 9.54
N ILE A 2 -1.60 9.39 8.38
CA ILE A 2 -2.50 9.38 7.19
C ILE A 2 -3.83 8.67 7.49
N ALA A 3 -3.81 7.49 8.11
CA ALA A 3 -5.02 6.75 8.47
C ALA A 3 -5.92 7.53 9.44
N GLY A 4 -5.32 8.22 10.42
CA GLY A 4 -6.07 9.07 11.34
C GLY A 4 -6.67 10.31 10.67
N ALA A 5 -5.93 10.92 9.75
CA ALA A 5 -6.43 12.05 8.96
C ALA A 5 -7.60 11.63 8.05
N LEU A 6 -7.48 10.48 7.37
CA LEU A 6 -8.57 9.94 6.54
C LEU A 6 -9.80 9.58 7.37
N ALA A 7 -9.61 9.00 8.57
CA ALA A 7 -10.73 8.68 9.46
C ALA A 7 -11.43 9.94 10.02
N ALA A 8 -10.68 11.02 10.24
CA ALA A 8 -11.19 12.24 10.82
C ALA A 8 -11.83 13.21 9.78
N TRP A 9 -11.28 13.24 8.56
CA TRP A 9 -11.67 14.22 7.54
C TRP A 9 -12.69 13.72 6.54
N VAL A 10 -12.75 12.39 6.32
CA VAL A 10 -13.69 11.82 5.36
C VAL A 10 -14.92 11.32 6.10
N PRO A 11 -16.11 11.91 5.86
CA PRO A 11 -17.33 11.48 6.52
C PRO A 11 -17.70 10.04 6.16
N ASN A 12 -18.25 9.30 7.10
CA ASN A 12 -18.65 7.90 6.92
C ASN A 12 -19.63 7.71 5.75
N THR A 13 -20.44 8.71 5.44
CA THR A 13 -21.37 8.71 4.31
C THR A 13 -20.65 8.60 2.96
N PHE A 14 -19.50 9.23 2.83
CA PHE A 14 -18.67 9.11 1.61
C PHE A 14 -18.16 7.68 1.43
N TRP A 15 -17.65 7.07 2.49
CA TRP A 15 -17.18 5.69 2.46
C TRP A 15 -18.29 4.70 2.14
N GLN A 16 -19.48 4.89 2.71
CA GLN A 16 -20.65 4.06 2.46
C GLN A 16 -21.10 4.12 1.00
N SER A 17 -21.14 5.32 0.42
CA SER A 17 -21.47 5.51 -1.00
C SER A 17 -20.39 4.92 -1.91
N PHE A 18 -19.14 5.12 -1.57
CA PHE A 18 -18.00 4.66 -2.37
C PHE A 18 -17.88 3.12 -2.40
N PHE A 19 -18.17 2.47 -1.27
CA PHE A 19 -18.11 1.00 -1.17
C PHE A 19 -19.43 0.30 -1.49
N LEU A 20 -20.44 1.03 -2.02
CA LEU A 20 -21.70 0.46 -2.47
C LEU A 20 -22.40 -0.42 -1.41
N THR A 21 -22.38 0.02 -0.13
CA THR A 21 -22.91 -0.76 0.98
C THR A 21 -24.40 -1.10 0.84
N GLY A 22 -25.14 -0.43 -0.03
CA GLY A 22 -26.54 -0.71 -0.37
C GLY A 22 -26.77 -1.95 -1.28
N HIS A 23 -25.70 -2.49 -1.89
CA HIS A 23 -25.80 -3.62 -2.81
C HIS A 23 -24.78 -4.72 -2.42
N PRO A 24 -25.18 -5.72 -1.63
CA PRO A 24 -24.22 -6.69 -1.05
C PRO A 24 -23.39 -7.43 -2.11
N VAL A 25 -24.01 -7.85 -3.22
CA VAL A 25 -23.32 -8.58 -4.30
C VAL A 25 -22.30 -7.67 -5.03
N LEU A 26 -22.69 -6.42 -5.29
CA LEU A 26 -21.78 -5.45 -5.93
C LEU A 26 -20.63 -5.05 -4.99
N ALA A 27 -20.90 -4.90 -3.70
CA ALA A 27 -19.87 -4.60 -2.70
C ALA A 27 -18.83 -5.72 -2.60
N THR A 28 -19.26 -6.99 -2.68
CA THR A 28 -18.38 -8.17 -2.69
C THR A 28 -17.41 -8.19 -3.88
N LEU A 29 -17.86 -7.78 -5.05
CA LEU A 29 -17.01 -7.71 -6.25
C LEU A 29 -16.18 -6.42 -6.28
N TRP A 30 -16.76 -5.31 -5.85
CA TRP A 30 -16.15 -3.98 -5.87
C TRP A 30 -14.99 -3.85 -4.88
N GLY A 31 -15.15 -4.42 -3.68
CA GLY A 31 -14.12 -4.37 -2.63
C GLY A 31 -12.75 -4.90 -3.08
N PRO A 32 -12.64 -6.15 -3.58
CA PRO A 32 -11.38 -6.71 -4.07
C PRO A 32 -10.74 -5.94 -5.23
N ILE A 33 -11.54 -5.23 -6.03
CA ILE A 33 -11.02 -4.37 -7.11
C ILE A 33 -10.50 -3.05 -6.54
N VAL A 34 -11.24 -2.40 -5.66
CA VAL A 34 -10.87 -1.09 -5.13
C VAL A 34 -9.80 -1.18 -4.03
N GLY A 35 -9.78 -2.26 -3.25
CA GLY A 35 -8.81 -2.46 -2.18
C GLY A 35 -7.36 -2.23 -2.61
N PRO A 36 -6.85 -2.92 -3.64
CA PRO A 36 -5.49 -2.72 -4.13
C PRO A 36 -5.23 -1.31 -4.67
N LEU A 37 -6.22 -0.68 -5.31
CA LEU A 37 -6.09 0.71 -5.77
C LEU A 37 -5.85 1.68 -4.61
N VAL A 38 -6.63 1.55 -3.55
CA VAL A 38 -6.49 2.37 -2.34
C VAL A 38 -5.11 2.15 -1.72
N ALA A 39 -4.63 0.91 -1.65
CA ALA A 39 -3.31 0.59 -1.11
C ALA A 39 -2.18 1.24 -1.93
N VAL A 40 -2.22 1.10 -3.25
CA VAL A 40 -1.21 1.68 -4.15
C VAL A 40 -1.16 3.21 -4.05
N ILE A 41 -2.32 3.87 -3.92
CA ILE A 41 -2.40 5.34 -3.80
C ILE A 41 -1.97 5.81 -2.40
N SER A 42 -2.26 5.02 -1.36
CA SER A 42 -1.99 5.39 0.03
C SER A 42 -0.50 5.37 0.40
N PHE A 43 0.35 4.68 -0.38
CA PHE A 43 1.80 4.56 -0.10
C PHE A 43 2.11 4.20 1.36
N VAL A 44 1.31 3.35 1.96
CA VAL A 44 1.45 2.98 3.36
C VAL A 44 2.36 1.76 3.46
N CYS A 45 3.27 1.75 4.43
CA CYS A 45 4.08 0.57 4.72
C CYS A 45 3.26 -0.48 5.47
N SER A 46 3.74 -1.72 5.49
CA SER A 46 3.05 -2.89 6.10
C SER A 46 2.51 -2.63 7.51
N VAL A 47 3.22 -1.85 8.33
CA VAL A 47 2.76 -1.49 9.69
C VAL A 47 1.59 -0.51 9.65
N GLY A 48 1.60 0.42 8.69
CA GLY A 48 0.52 1.40 8.50
C GLY A 48 -0.72 0.82 7.83
N ASN A 49 -0.59 -0.30 7.12
CA ASN A 49 -1.70 -0.96 6.45
C ASN A 49 -2.75 -1.49 7.43
N ILE A 50 -2.34 -1.99 8.59
CA ILE A 50 -3.27 -2.57 9.58
C ILE A 50 -4.27 -1.52 10.10
N PRO A 51 -3.85 -0.35 10.63
CA PRO A 51 -4.82 0.66 11.06
C PRO A 51 -5.64 1.23 9.90
N LEU A 52 -5.08 1.35 8.70
CA LEU A 52 -5.84 1.81 7.54
C LEU A 52 -6.85 0.76 7.08
N ALA A 53 -6.51 -0.52 7.11
CA ALA A 53 -7.44 -1.63 6.86
C ALA A 53 -8.63 -1.59 7.83
N ALA A 54 -8.38 -1.29 9.11
CA ALA A 54 -9.43 -1.14 10.12
C ALA A 54 -10.37 0.04 9.81
N VAL A 55 -9.83 1.17 9.34
CA VAL A 55 -10.63 2.32 8.90
C VAL A 55 -11.49 1.97 7.69
N LEU A 56 -10.93 1.30 6.69
CA LEU A 56 -11.66 0.85 5.50
C LEU A 56 -12.75 -0.16 5.85
N TRP A 57 -12.47 -1.10 6.75
CA TRP A 57 -13.44 -2.06 7.25
C TRP A 57 -14.63 -1.37 7.93
N ASN A 58 -14.35 -0.42 8.82
CA ASN A 58 -15.38 0.38 9.48
C ASN A 58 -16.14 1.27 8.49
N GLY A 59 -15.48 1.70 7.41
CA GLY A 59 -16.07 2.47 6.31
C GLY A 59 -16.98 1.66 5.39
N GLY A 60 -17.01 0.33 5.51
CA GLY A 60 -17.97 -0.51 4.79
C GLY A 60 -17.41 -1.31 3.62
N ILE A 61 -16.10 -1.34 3.39
CA ILE A 61 -15.49 -2.20 2.37
C ILE A 61 -15.81 -3.68 2.67
N SER A 62 -15.89 -4.52 1.63
CA SER A 62 -16.07 -5.97 1.81
C SER A 62 -14.86 -6.61 2.48
N PHE A 63 -15.03 -7.80 3.05
CA PHE A 63 -13.94 -8.55 3.68
C PHE A 63 -12.81 -8.85 2.68
N GLY A 64 -13.15 -9.33 1.49
CA GLY A 64 -12.18 -9.51 0.40
C GLY A 64 -11.52 -8.21 -0.02
N GLY A 65 -12.21 -7.08 0.05
CA GLY A 65 -11.62 -5.76 -0.20
C GLY A 65 -10.51 -5.42 0.80
N VAL A 66 -10.70 -5.74 2.08
CA VAL A 66 -9.65 -5.58 3.11
C VAL A 66 -8.49 -6.53 2.84
N VAL A 67 -8.77 -7.78 2.49
CA VAL A 67 -7.73 -8.77 2.15
C VAL A 67 -6.94 -8.34 0.93
N ALA A 68 -7.61 -7.87 -0.13
CA ALA A 68 -6.97 -7.34 -1.33
C ALA A 68 -6.09 -6.11 -1.03
N PHE A 69 -6.57 -5.22 -0.17
CA PHE A 69 -5.83 -4.05 0.29
C PHE A 69 -4.53 -4.46 1.01
N LEU A 70 -4.58 -5.47 1.90
CA LEU A 70 -3.41 -5.97 2.60
C LEU A 70 -2.41 -6.67 1.65
N PHE A 71 -2.90 -7.44 0.68
CA PHE A 71 -2.04 -8.09 -0.30
C PHE A 71 -1.36 -7.09 -1.24
N ALA A 72 -1.99 -5.95 -1.50
CA ALA A 72 -1.47 -4.92 -2.37
C ALA A 72 -0.20 -4.22 -1.85
N ASP A 73 0.19 -4.48 -0.60
CA ASP A 73 1.49 -4.08 -0.05
C ASP A 73 2.68 -4.63 -0.86
N LEU A 74 2.46 -5.68 -1.63
CA LEU A 74 3.45 -6.25 -2.57
C LEU A 74 3.63 -5.40 -3.84
N ILE A 75 2.68 -4.53 -4.18
CA ILE A 75 2.77 -3.64 -5.34
C ILE A 75 3.40 -2.31 -4.93
N VAL A 76 4.72 -2.27 -4.92
CA VAL A 76 5.47 -1.06 -4.56
C VAL A 76 5.83 -0.28 -5.82
N LEU A 77 5.33 0.95 -5.96
CA LEU A 77 5.59 1.80 -7.13
C LEU A 77 7.09 2.00 -7.46
N PRO A 78 8.00 2.18 -6.48
CA PRO A 78 9.43 2.21 -6.76
C PRO A 78 9.95 0.95 -7.45
N ILE A 79 9.46 -0.23 -7.08
CA ILE A 79 9.85 -1.51 -7.70
C ILE A 79 9.33 -1.56 -9.15
N LEU A 80 8.10 -1.13 -9.40
CA LEU A 80 7.55 -1.03 -10.77
C LEU A 80 8.38 -0.08 -11.63
N ASN A 81 8.88 1.01 -11.07
CA ASN A 81 9.77 1.93 -11.79
C ASN A 81 11.11 1.28 -12.13
N ILE A 82 11.64 0.42 -11.27
CA ILE A 82 12.83 -0.38 -11.54
C ILE A 82 12.55 -1.37 -12.68
N TYR A 83 11.45 -2.11 -12.61
CA TYR A 83 11.06 -3.03 -13.70
C TYR A 83 10.89 -2.30 -15.02
N ARG A 84 10.26 -1.11 -15.01
CA ARG A 84 10.15 -0.26 -16.19
C ARG A 84 11.52 0.09 -16.79
N LYS A 85 12.51 0.37 -15.94
CA LYS A 85 13.84 0.75 -16.37
C LYS A 85 14.62 -0.41 -17.00
N TYR A 86 14.46 -1.63 -16.48
CA TYR A 86 15.20 -2.81 -16.94
C TYR A 86 14.48 -3.61 -18.03
N TYR A 87 13.17 -3.72 -17.94
CA TYR A 87 12.36 -4.56 -18.84
C TYR A 87 11.46 -3.76 -19.79
N GLY A 88 11.43 -2.44 -19.65
CA GLY A 88 10.59 -1.56 -20.47
C GLY A 88 9.15 -1.44 -19.94
N TYR A 89 8.41 -0.48 -20.52
CA TYR A 89 7.05 -0.12 -20.09
C TYR A 89 6.03 -1.25 -20.25
N LYS A 90 6.14 -2.01 -21.35
CA LYS A 90 5.20 -3.11 -21.64
C LYS A 90 5.28 -4.20 -20.59
N MET A 91 6.50 -4.60 -20.22
CA MET A 91 6.71 -5.66 -19.22
C MET A 91 6.34 -5.20 -17.81
N ALA A 92 6.68 -3.98 -17.44
CA ALA A 92 6.28 -3.42 -16.15
C ALA A 92 4.74 -3.33 -16.01
N GLY A 93 4.05 -2.92 -17.08
CA GLY A 93 2.59 -2.89 -17.10
C GLY A 93 1.97 -4.29 -17.04
N PHE A 94 2.55 -5.27 -17.73
CA PHE A 94 2.11 -6.66 -17.68
C PHE A 94 2.25 -7.24 -16.26
N LEU A 95 3.40 -7.03 -15.61
CA LEU A 95 3.63 -7.46 -14.24
C LEU A 95 2.65 -6.81 -13.27
N PHE A 96 2.44 -5.49 -13.39
CA PHE A 96 1.46 -4.79 -12.56
C PHE A 96 0.06 -5.38 -12.72
N ALA A 97 -0.41 -5.57 -13.97
CA ALA A 97 -1.72 -6.13 -14.25
C ALA A 97 -1.85 -7.57 -13.71
N THR A 98 -0.82 -8.39 -13.89
CA THR A 98 -0.80 -9.78 -13.41
C THR A 98 -0.89 -9.84 -11.88
N PHE A 99 -0.09 -9.05 -11.17
CA PHE A 99 -0.16 -8.98 -9.71
C PHE A 99 -1.51 -8.45 -9.24
N TYR A 100 -2.01 -7.40 -9.88
CA TYR A 100 -3.30 -6.81 -9.52
C TYR A 100 -4.45 -7.81 -9.67
N VAL A 101 -4.53 -8.49 -10.81
CA VAL A 101 -5.56 -9.51 -11.07
C VAL A 101 -5.43 -10.69 -10.11
N ALA A 102 -4.20 -11.18 -9.88
CA ALA A 102 -3.96 -12.28 -8.95
C ALA A 102 -4.42 -11.94 -7.53
N MET A 103 -4.14 -10.72 -7.05
CA MET A 103 -4.59 -10.26 -5.72
C MET A 103 -6.10 -10.12 -5.64
N ALA A 104 -6.74 -9.54 -6.66
CA ALA A 104 -8.19 -9.39 -6.69
C ALA A 104 -8.90 -10.74 -6.72
N VAL A 105 -8.41 -11.68 -7.53
CA VAL A 105 -8.96 -13.04 -7.61
C VAL A 105 -8.75 -13.80 -6.28
N ALA A 106 -7.56 -13.75 -5.71
CA ALA A 106 -7.28 -14.39 -4.42
C ALA A 106 -8.18 -13.83 -3.31
N ALA A 107 -8.36 -12.53 -3.27
CA ALA A 107 -9.24 -11.88 -2.29
C ALA A 107 -10.73 -12.25 -2.49
N LEU A 108 -11.18 -12.37 -3.74
CA LEU A 108 -12.54 -12.88 -4.06
C LEU A 108 -12.73 -14.32 -3.58
N ILE A 109 -11.74 -15.19 -3.82
CA ILE A 109 -11.79 -16.59 -3.35
C ILE A 109 -11.89 -16.63 -1.83
N VAL A 110 -11.08 -15.84 -1.14
CA VAL A 110 -11.11 -15.73 0.34
C VAL A 110 -12.48 -15.22 0.80
N GLU A 111 -13.05 -14.21 0.17
CA GLU A 111 -14.37 -13.68 0.53
C GLU A 111 -15.48 -14.73 0.33
N LEU A 112 -15.45 -15.49 -0.76
CA LEU A 112 -16.42 -16.54 -1.02
C LEU A 112 -16.30 -17.69 -0.01
N ILE A 113 -15.08 -18.10 0.33
CA ILE A 113 -14.85 -19.16 1.31
C ILE A 113 -15.35 -18.70 2.69
N PHE A 114 -14.90 -17.54 3.15
CA PHE A 114 -15.28 -17.03 4.47
C PHE A 114 -16.77 -16.67 4.56
N GLY A 115 -17.34 -16.16 3.47
CA GLY A 115 -18.76 -15.88 3.36
C GLY A 115 -19.61 -17.16 3.39
N GLY A 116 -19.18 -18.21 2.69
CA GLY A 116 -19.84 -19.51 2.68
C GLY A 116 -19.85 -20.22 4.04
N PHE A 117 -18.79 -20.05 4.80
CA PHE A 117 -18.68 -20.58 6.19
C PHE A 117 -19.26 -19.63 7.26
N MET A 118 -19.86 -18.49 6.87
CA MET A 118 -20.36 -17.47 7.79
C MET A 118 -19.31 -16.98 8.83
N LEU A 119 -18.05 -17.00 8.45
CA LEU A 119 -16.91 -16.58 9.28
C LEU A 119 -16.64 -15.08 9.20
N ILE A 120 -17.33 -14.35 8.31
CA ILE A 120 -17.19 -12.90 8.21
C ILE A 120 -17.91 -12.24 9.38
N PRO A 121 -17.20 -11.43 10.20
CA PRO A 121 -17.82 -10.73 11.32
C PRO A 121 -18.93 -9.79 10.85
N SER A 122 -20.11 -9.91 11.42
CA SER A 122 -21.25 -9.03 11.15
C SER A 122 -21.05 -7.63 11.75
N GLU A 123 -20.30 -7.53 12.84
CA GLU A 123 -19.98 -6.26 13.49
C GLU A 123 -18.74 -5.62 12.87
N ARG A 124 -18.92 -4.43 12.27
CA ARG A 124 -17.85 -3.63 11.69
C ARG A 124 -17.31 -2.62 12.72
N LYS A 125 -16.75 -3.15 13.81
CA LYS A 125 -16.17 -2.33 14.90
C LYS A 125 -14.69 -2.69 15.13
N ALA A 126 -13.89 -2.64 14.07
CA ALA A 126 -12.45 -2.80 14.25
C ALA A 126 -11.93 -1.61 15.08
N ARG A 127 -11.24 -1.91 16.17
CA ARG A 127 -10.57 -0.87 16.97
C ARG A 127 -9.41 -0.33 16.15
N VAL A 128 -9.56 0.88 15.64
CA VAL A 128 -8.43 1.65 15.16
C VAL A 128 -7.64 2.02 16.41
N VAL A 129 -6.41 1.53 16.50
CA VAL A 129 -5.50 1.96 17.57
C VAL A 129 -5.24 3.44 17.31
N GLU A 130 -6.01 4.30 17.97
CA GLU A 130 -5.72 5.72 18.00
C GLU A 130 -4.37 5.85 18.72
N ALA A 131 -3.36 6.22 17.95
CA ALA A 131 -2.09 6.64 18.53
C ALA A 131 -2.35 7.96 19.27
N SER A 132 -2.92 7.86 20.47
CA SER A 132 -2.96 9.00 21.37
C SER A 132 -1.52 9.42 21.64
N ILE A 133 -1.23 10.69 21.44
CA ILE A 133 0.08 11.28 21.80
C ILE A 133 0.15 11.25 23.33
N THR A 134 0.49 10.11 23.88
CA THR A 134 0.81 9.95 25.30
C THR A 134 2.31 9.99 25.44
N TRP A 135 2.79 10.69 26.47
CA TRP A 135 4.21 10.77 26.81
C TRP A 135 4.69 9.41 27.32
N ASN A 136 4.73 8.42 26.42
CA ASN A 136 5.19 7.07 26.70
C ASN A 136 6.64 6.89 26.22
N TYR A 137 7.27 5.82 26.65
CA TYR A 137 8.59 5.36 26.18
C TYR A 137 8.70 5.38 24.65
N THR A 138 7.63 4.99 23.94
CA THR A 138 7.56 5.01 22.48
C THR A 138 7.71 6.41 21.88
N THR A 139 7.19 7.44 22.55
CA THR A 139 7.31 8.84 22.09
C THR A 139 8.76 9.32 22.17
N TRP A 140 9.47 8.97 23.23
CA TRP A 140 10.88 9.27 23.40
C TRP A 140 11.75 8.55 22.36
N LEU A 141 11.47 7.28 22.09
CA LEU A 141 12.12 6.52 21.03
C LEU A 141 11.89 7.14 19.66
N ASN A 142 10.64 7.46 19.32
CA ASN A 142 10.29 8.09 18.05
C ASN A 142 10.98 9.44 17.87
N LEU A 143 11.09 10.25 18.93
CA LEU A 143 11.80 11.52 18.90
C LEU A 143 13.30 11.31 18.65
N THR A 144 13.90 10.33 19.33
CA THR A 144 15.31 9.97 19.14
C THR A 144 15.60 9.52 17.72
N PHE A 145 14.75 8.63 17.17
CA PHE A 145 14.88 8.17 15.78
C PHE A 145 14.62 9.28 14.77
N LEU A 146 13.72 10.22 15.07
CA LEU A 146 13.47 11.37 14.20
C LEU A 146 14.72 12.27 14.14
N VAL A 147 15.36 12.56 15.28
CA VAL A 147 16.62 13.32 15.31
C VAL A 147 17.71 12.58 14.54
N LEU A 148 17.84 11.27 14.75
CA LEU A 148 18.79 10.44 14.01
C LEU A 148 18.53 10.48 12.50
N ALA A 149 17.26 10.35 12.08
CA ALA A 149 16.87 10.44 10.67
C ALA A 149 17.26 11.80 10.06
N VAL A 150 16.99 12.90 10.76
CA VAL A 150 17.38 14.25 10.31
C VAL A 150 18.91 14.37 10.18
N LEU A 151 19.67 13.85 11.12
CA LEU A 151 21.13 13.83 11.04
C LEU A 151 21.65 13.00 9.86
N LEU A 152 21.07 11.83 9.62
CA LEU A 152 21.42 10.96 8.49
C LEU A 152 21.08 11.60 7.15
N ILE A 153 19.90 12.21 7.03
CA ILE A 153 19.50 12.95 5.82
C ILE A 153 20.48 14.12 5.58
N ARG A 154 20.79 14.88 6.60
CA ARG A 154 21.74 16.00 6.50
C ARG A 154 23.13 15.53 6.10
N ARG A 155 23.59 14.41 6.65
CA ARG A 155 24.86 13.77 6.25
C ARG A 155 24.82 13.29 4.81
N PHE A 156 23.75 12.60 4.41
CA PHE A 156 23.53 12.14 3.05
C PHE A 156 23.57 13.28 2.03
N LEU A 157 22.92 14.40 2.34
CA LEU A 157 22.92 15.58 1.46
C LEU A 157 24.33 16.20 1.35
N LYS A 158 25.11 16.21 2.46
CA LYS A 158 26.48 16.74 2.47
C LYS A 158 27.51 15.84 1.80
N THR A 159 27.32 14.50 1.85
CA THR A 159 28.27 13.52 1.31
C THR A 159 28.02 13.17 -0.16
N GLY A 160 27.21 13.96 -0.87
CA GLY A 160 27.01 13.76 -2.31
C GLY A 160 25.91 12.75 -2.66
N GLY A 161 25.05 12.40 -1.71
CA GLY A 161 23.90 11.51 -1.94
C GLY A 161 23.04 11.87 -3.14
N PRO A 162 22.71 13.14 -3.39
CA PRO A 162 21.96 13.55 -4.57
C PRO A 162 22.67 13.22 -5.89
N ALA A 163 24.00 13.33 -5.92
CA ALA A 163 24.79 12.97 -7.11
C ALA A 163 24.74 11.45 -7.36
N MET A 164 24.83 10.65 -6.30
CA MET A 164 24.69 9.19 -6.36
C MET A 164 23.31 8.76 -6.86
N LEU A 165 22.24 9.39 -6.36
CA LEU A 165 20.88 9.13 -6.82
C LEU A 165 20.69 9.50 -8.31
N ARG A 166 21.32 10.59 -8.78
CA ARG A 166 21.30 10.95 -10.20
C ARG A 166 22.03 9.92 -11.06
N MET A 167 23.16 9.35 -10.58
CA MET A 167 23.85 8.28 -11.30
C MET A 167 22.98 7.00 -11.38
N MET A 168 22.32 6.64 -10.31
CA MET A 168 21.40 5.49 -10.29
C MET A 168 20.19 5.71 -11.21
N ASN A 169 19.80 6.96 -11.45
CA ASN A 169 18.66 7.31 -12.30
C ASN A 169 19.03 7.43 -13.79
N ARG A 170 20.32 7.34 -14.16
CA ARG A 170 20.73 7.27 -15.56
C ARG A 170 20.26 5.93 -16.15
N PRO A 171 19.70 5.92 -17.38
CA PRO A 171 19.43 4.66 -18.06
C PRO A 171 20.75 3.87 -18.13
N ALA A 172 20.68 2.56 -17.90
CA ALA A 172 21.80 1.68 -18.16
C ALA A 172 22.02 1.70 -19.68
N ASN A 173 22.81 2.65 -20.14
CA ASN A 173 23.32 2.58 -21.50
C ASN A 173 24.17 1.31 -21.55
N HIS A 174 23.95 0.51 -22.58
CA HIS A 174 24.75 -0.65 -22.93
C HIS A 174 26.19 -0.20 -23.29
N ALA A 175 26.87 0.37 -22.32
CA ALA A 175 28.29 0.66 -22.39
C ALA A 175 29.01 -0.61 -21.99
N GLY A 176 29.39 -1.40 -22.97
CA GLY A 176 30.31 -2.51 -22.78
C GLY A 176 29.78 -3.89 -23.17
N VAL A 177 29.17 -4.03 -24.34
CA VAL A 177 29.41 -5.26 -25.09
C VAL A 177 30.84 -5.12 -25.60
N HIS A 178 31.82 -5.50 -24.77
CA HIS A 178 33.13 -5.77 -25.26
C HIS A 178 33.01 -6.93 -26.24
N ASP A 179 33.22 -6.59 -27.49
CA ASP A 179 33.47 -7.46 -28.61
C ASP A 179 34.63 -8.43 -28.25
N TYR A 180 34.29 -9.64 -27.82
CA TYR A 180 35.23 -10.77 -27.66
C TYR A 180 35.28 -11.56 -28.96
N THR A 181 35.44 -10.88 -30.10
CA THR A 181 35.83 -11.51 -31.35
C THR A 181 37.21 -11.01 -31.74
N ARG A 182 38.26 -11.62 -31.14
CA ARG A 182 39.56 -11.81 -31.73
C ARG A 182 40.22 -12.98 -31.07
#